data_b9a296c5fbab0002138975d39940df06
#
_entry.id   b9a296c5fbab0002138975d39940df06
#
_cell.length_a   1.000
_cell.length_b   1.000
_cell.length_c   1.000
_cell.angle_alpha   90.00
_cell.angle_beta   90.00
_cell.angle_gamma   90.00
#
_symmetry.space_group_name_H-M   'P 1'
#
loop_
_entity.id
_entity.type
_entity.pdbx_description
1 polymer ?
#
loop_
_entity_poly.entity_id
_entity_poly.type
_entity_poly.pdbx_seq_one_letter_code
_entity_poly.pdbx_strand_id
1 'polypeptide(L)'
;MKYCIVSIMIICSSFLSVSCTDKALEDSLKLSGENRAELERVLLHYKDNPKKKKAAEFLIRNMKWCHAEDSPFMDIYYKQVDRLQANDSIYAEEMIAFYDSIYKPEWFQNMTVTFDLCTMKADYLIDHIDRAFQAWQSPWAKALSLDEFCEYILPHRLGNEPLEPWMAMYQKTFKSVADTMYNRKVDELYEVISWMVVGHRYYTPSYVPDLRPSSLLGIKVGACPAYTALGRYIYSRCF
;
A
#
# COMPACT_ATOMS: atom_id res chain seq x y z
N MET A 1 47.21 31.41 -56.77
CA MET A 1 46.69 30.17 -56.11
C MET A 1 46.35 30.52 -54.67
N LYS A 2 45.04 30.64 -54.35
CA LYS A 2 44.54 30.98 -53.02
C LYS A 2 43.91 29.71 -52.44
N TYR A 3 44.50 29.17 -51.41
CA TYR A 3 43.92 28.03 -50.67
C TYR A 3 42.89 28.58 -49.69
N CYS A 4 41.63 28.22 -49.90
CA CYS A 4 40.54 28.46 -48.97
C CYS A 4 40.54 27.33 -47.94
N ILE A 5 40.95 27.64 -46.71
CA ILE A 5 40.85 26.72 -45.58
C ILE A 5 39.40 26.81 -45.06
N VAL A 6 38.58 25.81 -45.30
CA VAL A 6 37.26 25.69 -44.71
C VAL A 6 37.43 25.04 -43.35
N SER A 7 37.35 25.88 -42.28
CA SER A 7 37.29 25.40 -40.91
C SER A 7 35.91 24.83 -40.66
N ILE A 8 35.79 23.51 -40.56
CA ILE A 8 34.60 22.84 -40.09
C ILE A 8 34.55 23.00 -38.56
N MET A 9 33.74 23.97 -38.10
CA MET A 9 33.32 24.02 -36.68
C MET A 9 32.35 22.86 -36.45
N ILE A 10 32.86 21.80 -35.81
CA ILE A 10 32.01 20.79 -35.20
C ILE A 10 31.39 21.41 -33.95
N ILE A 11 30.18 21.93 -34.10
CA ILE A 11 29.33 22.32 -32.94
C ILE A 11 28.91 21.02 -32.27
N CYS A 12 29.65 20.66 -31.24
CA CYS A 12 29.21 19.65 -30.28
C CYS A 12 28.03 20.24 -29.49
N SER A 13 26.84 20.15 -30.06
CA SER A 13 25.60 20.40 -29.34
C SER A 13 25.41 19.28 -28.31
N SER A 14 26.06 19.43 -27.19
CA SER A 14 25.67 18.72 -25.96
C SER A 14 24.21 19.05 -25.72
N PHE A 15 23.32 18.15 -26.09
CA PHE A 15 21.95 18.12 -25.62
C PHE A 15 22.05 17.98 -24.09
N LEU A 16 22.09 19.10 -23.40
CA LEU A 16 21.68 19.19 -22.03
C LEU A 16 20.19 18.86 -22.03
N SER A 17 19.89 17.56 -21.88
CA SER A 17 18.59 17.12 -21.48
C SER A 17 18.35 17.77 -20.13
N VAL A 18 17.75 18.95 -20.11
CA VAL A 18 17.13 19.50 -18.91
C VAL A 18 15.98 18.53 -18.63
N SER A 19 16.33 17.47 -17.92
CA SER A 19 15.34 16.64 -17.23
C SER A 19 14.60 17.62 -16.34
N CYS A 20 13.36 17.90 -16.67
CA CYS A 20 12.46 18.61 -15.78
C CYS A 20 12.28 17.69 -14.57
N THR A 21 13.18 17.83 -13.60
CA THR A 21 13.15 17.04 -12.39
C THR A 21 11.82 17.33 -11.73
N ASP A 22 10.98 16.31 -11.57
CA ASP A 22 9.72 16.46 -10.86
C ASP A 22 10.03 16.96 -9.45
N LYS A 23 9.78 18.23 -9.21
CA LYS A 23 10.13 18.90 -7.94
C LYS A 23 9.53 18.18 -6.75
N ALA A 24 8.29 17.69 -6.89
CA ALA A 24 7.61 16.99 -5.80
C ALA A 24 8.25 15.63 -5.49
N LEU A 25 8.77 14.92 -6.50
CA LEU A 25 9.54 13.70 -6.31
C LEU A 25 10.87 14.00 -5.61
N GLU A 26 11.61 15.00 -6.07
CA GLU A 26 12.89 15.35 -5.46
C GLU A 26 12.72 15.85 -4.02
N ASP A 27 11.66 16.60 -3.72
CA ASP A 27 11.33 17.01 -2.36
C ASP A 27 11.05 15.80 -1.45
N SER A 28 10.33 14.79 -1.95
CA SER A 28 10.10 13.54 -1.22
C SER A 28 11.41 12.76 -0.98
N LEU A 29 12.26 12.65 -2.00
CA LEU A 29 13.57 12.00 -1.89
C LEU A 29 14.48 12.72 -0.89
N LYS A 30 14.42 14.05 -0.78
CA LYS A 30 15.15 14.81 0.24
C LYS A 30 14.61 14.56 1.65
N LEU A 31 13.29 14.52 1.78
CA LEU A 31 12.63 14.27 3.07
C LEU A 31 12.88 12.85 3.59
N SER A 32 13.20 11.89 2.73
CA SER A 32 13.50 10.52 3.13
C SER A 32 14.80 10.35 3.92
N GLY A 33 15.67 11.36 3.92
CA GLY A 33 16.92 11.35 4.67
C GLY A 33 17.82 10.17 4.29
N GLU A 34 18.23 9.38 5.27
CA GLU A 34 19.09 8.20 5.08
C GLU A 34 18.43 7.11 4.23
N ASN A 35 17.10 7.08 4.17
CA ASN A 35 16.37 6.08 3.38
C ASN A 35 16.33 6.40 1.87
N ARG A 36 16.91 7.53 1.44
CA ARG A 36 16.91 7.96 0.03
C ARG A 36 17.41 6.85 -0.90
N ALA A 37 18.48 6.19 -0.52
CA ALA A 37 19.09 5.14 -1.35
C ALA A 37 18.12 3.97 -1.65
N GLU A 38 17.26 3.60 -0.72
CA GLU A 38 16.23 2.58 -0.92
C GLU A 38 15.21 3.03 -1.97
N LEU A 39 14.75 4.27 -1.91
CA LEU A 39 13.78 4.82 -2.87
C LEU A 39 14.38 4.97 -4.26
N GLU A 40 15.62 5.45 -4.36
CA GLU A 40 16.35 5.54 -5.63
C GLU A 40 16.60 4.17 -6.26
N ARG A 41 16.81 3.12 -5.44
CA ARG A 41 16.93 1.73 -5.90
C ARG A 41 15.67 1.25 -6.60
N VAL A 42 14.46 1.63 -6.12
CA VAL A 42 13.19 1.34 -6.79
C VAL A 42 13.12 2.01 -8.16
N LEU A 43 13.45 3.30 -8.22
CA LEU A 43 13.43 4.06 -9.48
C LEU A 43 14.41 3.49 -10.51
N LEU A 44 15.59 3.08 -10.05
CA LEU A 44 16.61 2.45 -10.88
C LEU A 44 16.16 1.06 -11.36
N HIS A 45 15.49 0.27 -10.51
CA HIS A 45 14.96 -1.04 -10.88
C HIS A 45 14.00 -0.95 -12.07
N TYR A 46 13.18 0.08 -12.10
CA TYR A 46 12.20 0.29 -13.19
C TYR A 46 12.65 1.24 -14.30
N LYS A 47 13.95 1.55 -14.40
CA LYS A 47 14.48 2.52 -15.40
C LYS A 47 14.07 2.19 -16.84
N ASP A 48 13.98 0.89 -17.17
CA ASP A 48 13.67 0.40 -18.53
C ASP A 48 12.16 0.05 -18.69
N ASN A 49 11.34 0.29 -17.66
CA ASN A 49 9.89 0.09 -17.70
C ASN A 49 9.15 1.40 -17.38
N PRO A 50 8.81 2.23 -18.39
CA PRO A 50 8.26 3.57 -18.17
C PRO A 50 6.98 3.59 -17.33
N LYS A 51 6.09 2.60 -17.49
CA LYS A 51 4.83 2.52 -16.71
C LYS A 51 5.08 2.24 -15.24
N LYS A 52 5.91 1.24 -14.93
CA LYS A 52 6.26 0.92 -13.54
C LYS A 52 7.10 2.00 -12.89
N LYS A 53 8.00 2.65 -13.66
CA LYS A 53 8.75 3.80 -13.17
C LYS A 53 7.81 4.95 -12.79
N LYS A 54 6.85 5.30 -13.63
CA LYS A 54 5.84 6.33 -13.34
C LYS A 54 5.01 5.97 -12.09
N ALA A 55 4.67 4.71 -11.90
CA ALA A 55 3.99 4.21 -10.71
C ALA A 55 4.87 4.33 -9.44
N ALA A 56 6.16 4.00 -9.54
CA ALA A 56 7.12 4.18 -8.44
C ALA A 56 7.28 5.67 -8.08
N GLU A 57 7.42 6.54 -9.07
CA GLU A 57 7.47 7.98 -8.89
C GLU A 57 6.20 8.52 -8.21
N PHE A 58 5.03 8.02 -8.61
CA PHE A 58 3.74 8.37 -7.99
C PHE A 58 3.72 7.97 -6.50
N LEU A 59 4.10 6.74 -6.17
CA LEU A 59 4.13 6.28 -4.77
C LEU A 59 5.09 7.11 -3.92
N ILE A 60 6.33 7.30 -4.37
CA ILE A 60 7.35 8.05 -3.62
C ILE A 60 6.90 9.50 -3.41
N ARG A 61 6.33 10.14 -4.42
CA ARG A 61 5.83 11.51 -4.34
C ARG A 61 4.74 11.69 -3.29
N ASN A 62 3.85 10.71 -3.18
CA ASN A 62 2.72 10.75 -2.26
C ASN A 62 3.03 10.15 -0.87
N MET A 63 4.13 9.44 -0.73
CA MET A 63 4.52 8.74 0.51
C MET A 63 4.83 9.69 1.68
N LYS A 64 5.11 10.97 1.42
CA LYS A 64 5.41 11.96 2.47
C LYS A 64 4.32 12.12 3.54
N TRP A 65 3.08 11.72 3.22
CA TRP A 65 1.94 11.77 4.12
C TRP A 65 1.62 10.41 4.75
N CYS A 66 2.28 9.35 4.28
CA CYS A 66 2.05 8.00 4.75
C CYS A 66 2.90 7.72 5.98
N HIS A 67 2.26 7.22 7.03
CA HIS A 67 2.94 6.84 8.26
C HIS A 67 2.19 5.71 8.96
N ALA A 68 2.87 5.00 9.81
CA ALA A 68 2.26 4.08 10.76
C ALA A 68 2.16 4.74 12.13
N GLU A 69 1.06 4.47 12.81
CA GLU A 69 0.87 4.80 14.21
C GLU A 69 0.98 3.53 15.05
N ASP A 70 1.79 3.56 16.09
CA ASP A 70 1.98 2.44 17.00
C ASP A 70 2.01 2.89 18.47
N SER A 71 1.66 1.98 19.36
CA SER A 71 1.67 2.19 20.80
C SER A 71 1.89 0.87 21.53
N PRO A 72 2.32 0.90 22.80
CA PRO A 72 2.41 -0.32 23.63
C PRO A 72 1.10 -1.10 23.74
N PHE A 73 -0.04 -0.40 23.60
CA PHE A 73 -1.36 -1.00 23.53
C PHE A 73 -1.51 -1.91 22.31
N MET A 74 -1.07 -1.47 21.13
CA MET A 74 -1.19 -2.23 19.88
C MET A 74 -0.40 -3.52 19.93
N ASP A 75 0.77 -3.53 20.54
CA ASP A 75 1.57 -4.74 20.74
C ASP A 75 0.80 -5.83 21.52
N ILE A 76 0.15 -5.43 22.62
CA ILE A 76 -0.66 -6.33 23.44
C ILE A 76 -1.88 -6.81 22.66
N TYR A 77 -2.52 -5.88 21.95
CA TYR A 77 -3.70 -6.17 21.12
C TYR A 77 -3.38 -7.16 20.01
N TYR A 78 -2.32 -6.94 19.25
CA TYR A 78 -1.92 -7.85 18.17
C TYR A 78 -1.50 -9.23 18.67
N LYS A 79 -0.81 -9.34 19.81
CA LYS A 79 -0.50 -10.64 20.42
C LYS A 79 -1.75 -11.45 20.75
N GLN A 80 -2.80 -10.79 21.22
CA GLN A 80 -4.08 -11.46 21.49
C GLN A 80 -4.78 -11.87 20.21
N VAL A 81 -4.79 -11.01 19.18
CA VAL A 81 -5.33 -11.33 17.87
C VAL A 81 -4.65 -12.56 17.29
N ASP A 82 -3.31 -12.57 17.27
CA ASP A 82 -2.52 -13.68 16.75
C ASP A 82 -2.81 -15.00 17.49
N ARG A 83 -2.98 -14.93 18.81
CA ARG A 83 -3.35 -16.09 19.64
C ARG A 83 -4.73 -16.64 19.27
N LEU A 84 -5.71 -15.78 19.10
CA LEU A 84 -7.07 -16.21 18.73
C LEU A 84 -7.13 -16.74 17.31
N GLN A 85 -6.44 -16.11 16.37
CA GLN A 85 -6.36 -16.59 14.97
C GLN A 85 -5.72 -17.97 14.88
N ALA A 86 -4.68 -18.25 15.68
CA ALA A 86 -4.00 -19.55 15.68
C ALA A 86 -4.91 -20.72 16.12
N ASN A 87 -6.01 -20.43 16.80
CA ASN A 87 -6.97 -21.41 17.30
C ASN A 87 -8.27 -21.50 16.48
N ASP A 88 -8.34 -20.86 15.31
CA ASP A 88 -9.56 -20.72 14.49
C ASP A 88 -10.80 -20.23 15.26
N SER A 89 -10.62 -19.61 16.41
CA SER A 89 -11.67 -19.26 17.37
C SER A 89 -11.64 -17.76 17.66
N ILE A 90 -12.03 -16.93 16.70
CA ILE A 90 -12.19 -15.51 16.99
C ILE A 90 -13.67 -15.23 17.24
N TYR A 91 -14.00 -15.02 18.50
CA TYR A 91 -15.29 -14.51 18.90
C TYR A 91 -15.21 -13.01 19.06
N ALA A 92 -16.12 -12.30 18.39
CA ALA A 92 -16.20 -10.84 18.45
C ALA A 92 -16.30 -10.34 19.90
N GLU A 93 -17.06 -11.05 20.73
CA GLU A 93 -17.25 -10.75 22.15
C GLU A 93 -15.96 -10.85 22.94
N GLU A 94 -15.11 -11.85 22.67
CA GLU A 94 -13.82 -12.00 23.34
C GLU A 94 -12.87 -10.86 22.98
N MET A 95 -12.86 -10.43 21.73
CA MET A 95 -12.03 -9.30 21.31
C MET A 95 -12.50 -7.99 21.93
N ILE A 96 -13.82 -7.76 22.00
CA ILE A 96 -14.39 -6.58 22.63
C ILE A 96 -14.06 -6.57 24.12
N ALA A 97 -14.33 -7.66 24.84
CA ALA A 97 -14.04 -7.78 26.26
C ALA A 97 -12.54 -7.63 26.55
N PHE A 98 -11.68 -8.21 25.71
CA PHE A 98 -10.25 -8.05 25.84
C PHE A 98 -9.84 -6.59 25.65
N TYR A 99 -10.30 -5.92 24.58
CA TYR A 99 -10.02 -4.51 24.32
C TYR A 99 -10.42 -3.65 25.54
N ASP A 100 -11.65 -3.80 26.03
CA ASP A 100 -12.15 -3.04 27.17
C ASP A 100 -11.33 -3.30 28.46
N SER A 101 -10.79 -4.51 28.60
CA SER A 101 -9.96 -4.87 29.75
C SER A 101 -8.58 -4.23 29.76
N ILE A 102 -8.02 -3.95 28.57
CA ILE A 102 -6.66 -3.41 28.43
C ILE A 102 -6.64 -1.93 28.07
N TYR A 103 -7.80 -1.37 27.67
CA TYR A 103 -7.88 0.02 27.25
C TYR A 103 -7.52 0.98 28.40
N LYS A 104 -6.57 1.86 28.11
CA LYS A 104 -6.15 2.96 28.99
C LYS A 104 -5.91 4.20 28.15
N PRO A 105 -6.62 5.32 28.42
CA PRO A 105 -6.46 6.56 27.65
C PRO A 105 -5.02 7.06 27.54
N GLU A 106 -4.20 6.87 28.60
CA GLU A 106 -2.81 7.28 28.61
C GLU A 106 -1.92 6.55 27.60
N TRP A 107 -2.34 5.41 27.08
CA TRP A 107 -1.58 4.66 26.07
C TRP A 107 -1.50 5.38 24.74
N PHE A 108 -2.45 6.24 24.45
CA PHE A 108 -2.46 7.08 23.22
C PHE A 108 -1.58 8.32 23.37
N GLN A 109 -1.18 8.70 24.58
CA GLN A 109 -0.26 9.81 24.81
C GLN A 109 1.18 9.47 24.41
N ASN A 110 1.51 8.18 24.27
CA ASN A 110 2.83 7.67 23.92
C ASN A 110 2.84 7.00 22.54
N MET A 111 2.01 7.48 21.62
CA MET A 111 2.03 6.97 20.23
C MET A 111 3.34 7.35 19.55
N THR A 112 3.89 6.38 18.84
CA THR A 112 5.00 6.56 17.93
C THR A 112 4.49 6.66 16.50
N VAL A 113 5.01 7.63 15.76
CA VAL A 113 4.71 7.82 14.35
C VAL A 113 5.94 7.46 13.53
N THR A 114 5.79 6.53 12.60
CA THR A 114 6.85 6.09 11.72
C THR A 114 6.49 6.43 10.27
N PHE A 115 7.19 7.41 9.70
CA PHE A 115 6.96 7.83 8.31
C PHE A 115 7.51 6.80 7.32
N ASP A 116 6.66 6.37 6.37
CA ASP A 116 7.03 5.40 5.34
C ASP A 116 8.21 5.87 4.50
N LEU A 117 8.23 7.14 4.18
CA LEU A 117 9.29 7.76 3.40
C LEU A 117 10.68 7.51 4.00
N CYS A 118 10.76 7.45 5.34
CA CYS A 118 12.02 7.25 6.08
C CYS A 118 12.35 5.79 6.35
N THR A 119 11.44 4.84 6.09
CA THR A 119 11.61 3.43 6.48
C THR A 119 11.33 2.43 5.38
N MET A 120 10.66 2.85 4.30
CA MET A 120 10.27 2.00 3.19
C MET A 120 11.46 1.27 2.57
N LYS A 121 11.40 -0.04 2.44
CA LYS A 121 12.44 -0.84 1.79
C LYS A 121 12.14 -1.03 0.31
N ALA A 122 13.19 -0.98 -0.50
CA ALA A 122 13.05 -1.13 -1.95
C ALA A 122 12.40 -2.45 -2.33
N ASP A 123 12.80 -3.55 -1.69
CA ASP A 123 12.27 -4.88 -2.02
C ASP A 123 10.76 -4.98 -1.74
N TYR A 124 10.30 -4.37 -0.64
CA TYR A 124 8.86 -4.27 -0.36
C TYR A 124 8.13 -3.51 -1.45
N LEU A 125 8.64 -2.33 -1.83
CA LEU A 125 7.97 -1.46 -2.78
C LEU A 125 7.99 -2.03 -4.20
N ILE A 126 9.06 -2.75 -4.58
CA ILE A 126 9.16 -3.47 -5.85
C ILE A 126 8.13 -4.61 -5.90
N ASP A 127 8.09 -5.49 -4.89
CA ASP A 127 7.10 -6.58 -4.83
C ASP A 127 5.66 -6.01 -4.87
N HIS A 128 5.42 -4.93 -4.14
CA HIS A 128 4.13 -4.26 -4.12
C HIS A 128 3.70 -3.74 -5.51
N ILE A 129 4.58 -3.01 -6.19
CA ILE A 129 4.33 -2.49 -7.54
C ILE A 129 4.07 -3.64 -8.52
N ASP A 130 4.91 -4.69 -8.48
CA ASP A 130 4.80 -5.82 -9.39
C ASP A 130 3.46 -6.55 -9.24
N ARG A 131 3.02 -6.78 -7.99
CA ARG A 131 1.70 -7.36 -7.70
C ARG A 131 0.56 -6.45 -8.09
N ALA A 132 0.70 -5.12 -7.89
CA ALA A 132 -0.30 -4.17 -8.34
C ALA A 132 -0.49 -4.22 -9.85
N PHE A 133 0.61 -4.30 -10.61
CA PHE A 133 0.56 -4.45 -12.06
C PHE A 133 -0.06 -5.80 -12.51
N GLN A 134 0.14 -6.87 -11.75
CA GLN A 134 -0.57 -8.15 -12.00
C GLN A 134 -2.08 -7.98 -11.81
N ALA A 135 -2.51 -7.35 -10.71
CA ALA A 135 -3.92 -7.09 -10.46
C ALA A 135 -4.55 -6.19 -11.54
N TRP A 136 -3.79 -5.22 -12.08
CA TRP A 136 -4.26 -4.36 -13.16
C TRP A 136 -4.56 -5.10 -14.47
N GLN A 137 -4.01 -6.31 -14.67
CA GLN A 137 -4.32 -7.14 -15.84
C GLN A 137 -5.67 -7.87 -15.74
N SER A 138 -6.35 -7.81 -14.61
CA SER A 138 -7.65 -8.44 -14.43
C SER A 138 -8.72 -7.84 -15.37
N PRO A 139 -9.76 -8.61 -15.75
CA PRO A 139 -10.76 -8.17 -16.74
C PRO A 139 -11.43 -6.83 -16.41
N TRP A 140 -11.67 -6.55 -15.12
CA TRP A 140 -12.32 -5.31 -14.67
C TRP A 140 -11.33 -4.16 -14.47
N ALA A 141 -10.06 -4.43 -14.13
CA ALA A 141 -9.08 -3.39 -13.86
C ALA A 141 -8.33 -2.94 -15.12
N LYS A 142 -8.20 -3.79 -16.15
CA LYS A 142 -7.46 -3.48 -17.39
C LYS A 142 -8.00 -2.29 -18.18
N ALA A 143 -9.25 -1.91 -17.94
CA ALA A 143 -9.87 -0.74 -18.56
C ALA A 143 -9.43 0.58 -17.92
N LEU A 144 -8.87 0.54 -16.71
CA LEU A 144 -8.38 1.73 -16.02
C LEU A 144 -7.18 2.32 -16.75
N SER A 145 -7.14 3.64 -16.84
CA SER A 145 -5.94 4.37 -17.23
C SER A 145 -4.81 4.17 -16.20
N LEU A 146 -3.58 4.52 -16.56
CA LEU A 146 -2.46 4.47 -15.62
C LEU A 146 -2.66 5.39 -14.42
N ASP A 147 -3.29 6.53 -14.61
CA ASP A 147 -3.54 7.49 -13.53
C ASP A 147 -4.60 6.94 -12.56
N GLU A 148 -5.70 6.39 -13.06
CA GLU A 148 -6.71 5.69 -12.25
C GLU A 148 -6.12 4.47 -11.52
N PHE A 149 -5.28 3.69 -12.20
CA PHE A 149 -4.56 2.60 -11.56
C PHE A 149 -3.70 3.09 -10.39
N CYS A 150 -2.96 4.18 -10.58
CA CYS A 150 -2.14 4.77 -9.52
C CYS A 150 -2.96 5.24 -8.32
N GLU A 151 -4.16 5.80 -8.55
CA GLU A 151 -5.02 6.29 -7.47
C GLU A 151 -5.77 5.17 -6.74
N TYR A 152 -6.28 4.15 -7.46
CA TYR A 152 -7.23 3.21 -6.89
C TYR A 152 -6.65 1.84 -6.56
N ILE A 153 -5.62 1.38 -7.30
CA ILE A 153 -5.06 0.04 -7.16
C ILE A 153 -3.66 0.06 -6.53
N LEU A 154 -2.83 1.01 -6.91
CA LEU A 154 -1.43 1.06 -6.53
C LEU A 154 -1.13 1.42 -5.06
N PRO A 155 -1.93 2.21 -4.30
CA PRO A 155 -1.55 2.63 -2.96
C PRO A 155 -1.15 1.45 -2.05
N HIS A 156 -0.03 1.61 -1.33
CA HIS A 156 0.57 0.55 -0.52
C HIS A 156 -0.05 0.45 0.89
N ARG A 157 -0.83 1.45 1.30
CA ARG A 157 -1.60 1.49 2.55
C ARG A 157 -2.92 2.24 2.35
N LEU A 158 -3.82 2.11 3.29
CA LEU A 158 -5.13 2.79 3.26
C LEU A 158 -5.31 3.82 4.37
N GLY A 159 -4.67 3.60 5.51
CA GLY A 159 -4.69 4.46 6.68
C GLY A 159 -3.31 4.52 7.34
N ASN A 160 -3.28 4.54 8.66
CA ASN A 160 -2.06 4.62 9.46
C ASN A 160 -1.67 3.25 10.03
N GLU A 161 -2.14 2.16 9.42
CA GLU A 161 -1.84 0.78 9.81
C GLU A 161 -0.34 0.47 9.68
N PRO A 162 0.20 -0.45 10.51
CA PRO A 162 1.55 -0.96 10.33
C PRO A 162 1.75 -1.58 8.95
N LEU A 163 2.92 -1.34 8.35
CA LEU A 163 3.27 -1.90 7.04
C LEU A 163 3.45 -3.42 7.10
N GLU A 164 2.77 -4.12 6.22
CA GLU A 164 2.87 -5.55 6.01
C GLU A 164 2.90 -5.88 4.50
N PRO A 165 3.47 -7.01 4.08
CA PRO A 165 3.40 -7.48 2.69
C PRO A 165 2.01 -8.11 2.40
N TRP A 166 0.96 -7.34 2.65
CA TRP A 166 -0.42 -7.78 2.65
C TRP A 166 -0.93 -8.28 1.29
N MET A 167 -0.41 -7.74 0.19
CA MET A 167 -0.85 -8.16 -1.14
C MET A 167 -0.65 -9.66 -1.37
N ALA A 168 0.54 -10.19 -1.05
CA ALA A 168 0.84 -11.60 -1.21
C ALA A 168 -0.10 -12.48 -0.38
N MET A 169 -0.37 -12.04 0.85
CA MET A 169 -1.26 -12.71 1.78
C MET A 169 -2.71 -12.73 1.25
N TYR A 170 -3.24 -11.58 0.84
CA TYR A 170 -4.60 -11.48 0.32
C TYR A 170 -4.77 -12.26 -0.99
N GLN A 171 -3.83 -12.15 -1.93
CA GLN A 171 -3.86 -12.96 -3.15
C GLN A 171 -3.89 -14.46 -2.88
N LYS A 172 -3.10 -14.93 -1.91
CA LYS A 172 -3.12 -16.35 -1.50
C LYS A 172 -4.44 -16.74 -0.87
N THR A 173 -4.95 -15.94 0.06
CA THR A 173 -6.19 -16.23 0.81
C THR A 173 -7.41 -16.28 -0.09
N PHE A 174 -7.51 -15.35 -1.04
CA PHE A 174 -8.67 -15.21 -1.91
C PHE A 174 -8.49 -15.80 -3.31
N LYS A 175 -7.42 -16.56 -3.56
CA LYS A 175 -7.11 -17.10 -4.89
C LYS A 175 -8.25 -17.91 -5.50
N SER A 176 -8.87 -18.81 -4.73
CA SER A 176 -9.97 -19.63 -5.22
C SER A 176 -11.21 -18.81 -5.62
N VAL A 177 -11.48 -17.74 -4.86
CA VAL A 177 -12.58 -16.82 -5.15
C VAL A 177 -12.25 -16.00 -6.40
N ALA A 178 -11.03 -15.46 -6.49
CA ALA A 178 -10.58 -14.74 -7.67
C ALA A 178 -10.65 -15.58 -8.94
N ASP A 179 -10.17 -16.84 -8.89
CA ASP A 179 -10.20 -17.77 -10.03
C ASP A 179 -11.66 -18.05 -10.46
N THR A 180 -12.59 -18.16 -9.52
CA THR A 180 -14.01 -18.38 -9.81
C THR A 180 -14.68 -17.17 -10.41
N MET A 181 -14.28 -15.97 -9.95
CA MET A 181 -14.89 -14.70 -10.32
C MET A 181 -14.25 -14.05 -11.55
N TYR A 182 -13.15 -14.59 -12.07
CA TYR A 182 -12.31 -13.97 -13.11
C TYR A 182 -13.09 -13.50 -14.35
N ASN A 183 -14.14 -14.21 -14.73
CA ASN A 183 -14.97 -13.89 -15.90
C ASN A 183 -16.33 -13.28 -15.53
N ARG A 184 -16.56 -12.95 -14.26
CA ARG A 184 -17.84 -12.42 -13.81
C ARG A 184 -17.92 -10.90 -13.89
N LYS A 185 -19.12 -10.37 -13.78
CA LYS A 185 -19.35 -8.91 -13.80
C LYS A 185 -18.95 -8.27 -12.47
N VAL A 186 -18.64 -6.99 -12.52
CA VAL A 186 -18.24 -6.19 -11.34
C VAL A 186 -19.30 -6.22 -10.23
N ASP A 187 -20.59 -6.24 -10.62
CA ASP A 187 -21.71 -6.28 -9.65
C ASP A 187 -21.69 -7.58 -8.82
N GLU A 188 -21.45 -8.73 -9.47
CA GLU A 188 -21.33 -10.03 -8.80
C GLU A 188 -20.13 -10.05 -7.85
N LEU A 189 -19.06 -9.37 -8.22
CA LEU A 189 -17.86 -9.20 -7.41
C LEU A 189 -18.16 -8.43 -6.13
N TYR A 190 -18.90 -7.33 -6.24
CA TYR A 190 -19.34 -6.55 -5.09
C TYR A 190 -20.16 -7.38 -4.10
N GLU A 191 -21.06 -8.21 -4.61
CA GLU A 191 -21.85 -9.13 -3.77
C GLU A 191 -20.96 -10.10 -2.99
N VAL A 192 -19.96 -10.71 -3.64
CA VAL A 192 -19.04 -11.64 -2.97
C VAL A 192 -18.22 -10.95 -1.89
N ILE A 193 -17.72 -9.75 -2.17
CA ILE A 193 -16.98 -8.96 -1.16
C ILE A 193 -17.90 -8.60 0.00
N SER A 194 -19.11 -8.17 -0.29
CA SER A 194 -20.11 -7.86 0.74
C SER A 194 -20.38 -9.06 1.63
N TRP A 195 -20.51 -10.27 1.05
CA TRP A 195 -20.65 -11.52 1.79
C TRP A 195 -19.44 -11.84 2.67
N MET A 196 -18.22 -11.59 2.19
CA MET A 196 -17.00 -11.80 2.98
C MET A 196 -16.92 -10.88 4.19
N VAL A 197 -17.50 -9.69 4.10
CA VAL A 197 -17.54 -8.70 5.18
C VAL A 197 -18.76 -8.89 6.09
N VAL A 198 -19.79 -9.60 5.62
CA VAL A 198 -20.99 -9.95 6.41
C VAL A 198 -20.60 -10.84 7.60
N GLY A 199 -21.13 -10.52 8.76
CA GLY A 199 -20.81 -11.23 10.01
C GLY A 199 -19.73 -10.57 10.85
N HIS A 200 -19.11 -9.52 10.37
CA HIS A 200 -18.29 -8.66 11.23
C HIS A 200 -19.19 -7.81 12.12
N ARG A 201 -18.86 -7.75 13.40
CA ARG A 201 -19.58 -6.90 14.35
C ARG A 201 -19.00 -5.50 14.36
N TYR A 202 -19.88 -4.52 14.28
CA TYR A 202 -19.50 -3.12 14.46
C TYR A 202 -19.19 -2.85 15.93
N TYR A 203 -17.97 -2.38 16.16
CA TYR A 203 -17.53 -1.91 17.48
C TYR A 203 -16.64 -0.67 17.26
N THR A 204 -17.01 0.40 17.93
CA THR A 204 -16.24 1.65 17.90
C THR A 204 -15.80 1.97 19.31
N PRO A 205 -14.63 1.50 19.74
CA PRO A 205 -14.04 2.00 20.97
C PRO A 205 -13.67 3.47 20.82
N SER A 206 -13.43 4.14 21.94
CA SER A 206 -13.16 5.59 21.99
C SER A 206 -11.98 6.02 21.10
N TYR A 207 -11.03 5.11 20.89
CA TYR A 207 -9.95 5.23 19.91
C TYR A 207 -9.41 3.83 19.57
N VAL A 208 -9.29 3.53 18.29
CA VAL A 208 -8.57 2.35 17.79
C VAL A 208 -7.71 2.81 16.64
N PRO A 209 -6.39 2.61 16.69
CA PRO A 209 -5.51 2.78 15.54
C PRO A 209 -5.95 1.88 14.39
N ASP A 210 -5.59 2.24 13.17
CA ASP A 210 -5.86 1.43 12.00
C ASP A 210 -5.18 0.05 12.14
N LEU A 211 -5.98 -1.00 11.93
CA LEU A 211 -5.50 -2.36 12.12
C LEU A 211 -4.66 -2.81 10.93
N ARG A 212 -3.58 -3.53 11.22
CA ARG A 212 -2.76 -4.15 10.19
C ARG A 212 -3.60 -5.09 9.31
N PRO A 213 -3.27 -5.20 8.01
CA PRO A 213 -4.04 -6.00 7.06
C PRO A 213 -4.23 -7.46 7.46
N SER A 214 -3.21 -8.10 8.05
CA SER A 214 -3.32 -9.49 8.54
C SER A 214 -4.38 -9.65 9.63
N SER A 215 -4.46 -8.69 10.53
CA SER A 215 -5.45 -8.69 11.60
C SER A 215 -6.87 -8.52 11.08
N LEU A 216 -7.07 -7.70 10.04
CA LEU A 216 -8.38 -7.51 9.41
C LEU A 216 -8.95 -8.79 8.81
N LEU A 217 -8.12 -9.71 8.33
CA LEU A 217 -8.57 -11.01 7.83
C LEU A 217 -9.13 -11.92 8.92
N GLY A 218 -8.58 -11.83 10.12
CA GLY A 218 -8.91 -12.72 11.22
C GLY A 218 -9.92 -12.16 12.20
N ILE A 219 -9.96 -10.84 12.37
CA ILE A 219 -10.84 -10.17 13.33
C ILE A 219 -12.18 -9.87 12.69
N LYS A 220 -13.27 -10.41 13.26
CA LYS A 220 -14.63 -10.11 12.84
C LYS A 220 -15.25 -8.93 13.61
N VAL A 221 -14.42 -7.98 14.02
CA VAL A 221 -14.83 -6.81 14.80
C VAL A 221 -14.08 -5.59 14.31
N GLY A 222 -14.77 -4.50 14.11
CA GLY A 222 -14.12 -3.25 13.71
C GLY A 222 -15.10 -2.09 13.53
N ALA A 223 -14.55 -0.91 13.35
CA ALA A 223 -15.29 0.29 12.97
C ALA A 223 -15.43 0.41 11.45
N CYS A 224 -16.21 1.38 10.97
CA CYS A 224 -16.38 1.63 9.54
C CYS A 224 -15.05 1.70 8.73
N PRO A 225 -13.97 2.36 9.21
CA PRO A 225 -12.71 2.37 8.50
C PRO A 225 -12.11 0.98 8.29
N ALA A 226 -12.18 0.10 9.30
CA ALA A 226 -11.69 -1.27 9.21
C ALA A 226 -12.42 -2.08 8.14
N TYR A 227 -13.75 -1.96 8.05
CA TYR A 227 -14.54 -2.64 7.01
C TYR A 227 -14.26 -2.09 5.62
N THR A 228 -14.13 -0.78 5.51
CA THR A 228 -13.77 -0.12 4.26
C THR A 228 -12.38 -0.56 3.79
N ALA A 229 -11.43 -0.62 4.72
CA ALA A 229 -10.08 -1.09 4.44
C ALA A 229 -10.08 -2.57 4.00
N LEU A 230 -10.76 -3.45 4.74
CA LEU A 230 -10.88 -4.86 4.37
C LEU A 230 -11.48 -5.05 2.97
N GLY A 231 -12.62 -4.40 2.71
CA GLY A 231 -13.27 -4.44 1.40
C GLY A 231 -12.35 -3.93 0.29
N ARG A 232 -11.64 -2.83 0.52
CA ARG A 232 -10.72 -2.26 -0.45
C ARG A 232 -9.48 -3.14 -0.69
N TYR A 233 -8.92 -3.75 0.35
CA TYR A 233 -7.83 -4.72 0.21
C TYR A 233 -8.25 -5.93 -0.62
N ILE A 234 -9.44 -6.48 -0.37
CA ILE A 234 -9.99 -7.59 -1.15
C ILE A 234 -10.24 -7.15 -2.59
N TYR A 235 -10.99 -6.06 -2.80
CA TYR A 235 -11.38 -5.59 -4.11
C TYR A 235 -10.20 -5.23 -5.01
N SER A 236 -9.25 -4.47 -4.50
CA SER A 236 -8.13 -3.98 -5.31
C SER A 236 -7.11 -5.07 -5.66
N ARG A 237 -7.17 -6.28 -5.05
CA ARG A 237 -6.08 -7.25 -5.13
C ARG A 237 -6.48 -8.68 -5.43
N CYS A 238 -7.71 -9.05 -5.15
CA CYS A 238 -8.17 -10.42 -5.37
C CYS A 238 -8.93 -10.54 -6.70
N PHE A 239 -9.32 -9.45 -7.22
CA PHE A 239 -10.11 -9.31 -8.42
C PHE A 239 -9.52 -8.24 -9.31
#